data_c2c7363e26d12c13597187b7767f6fa0
#
_entry.id   c2c7363e26d12c13597187b7767f6fa0
#
_cell.length_a   1.000
_cell.length_b   1.000
_cell.length_c   1.000
_cell.angle_alpha   90.00
_cell.angle_beta   90.00
_cell.angle_gamma   90.00
#
_symmetry.space_group_name_H-M   'P 1'
#
loop_
_entity.id
_entity.type
_entity.pdbx_description
1 polymer ?
#
loop_
_entity_poly.entity_id
_entity_poly.type
_entity_poly.pdbx_seq_one_letter_code
_entity_poly.pdbx_strand_id
1 'polypeptide(L)'
;MQGQEQERRFGADGWVAVRRHDFVAELVMDRPKAMNAVSTAMADALSAACAELAADRSVRAVVLSSTHERAFCVGADLKERNSFTDADLMRQRPHTRAAYTGVLELPVPTIAAVHGFALGGGFELALACDLIVADGTAVVGLPEVSVGVIPGGGGTQLLPRRVGAARAAELVFTARRVPAPEAAELGLVDRLVTDGQDRAEALELAARIARNSPVGLRAAKRALRLGHGLDLRAGLEVEDGAWRSVAFSGDRAEGVAAFNEKRDPDWPGE
;
A
#
# COMPACT_ATOMS: atom_id res chain seq x y z
N MET A 1 -6.86 -15.69 25.91
CA MET A 1 -7.97 -14.75 25.71
C MET A 1 -7.95 -14.39 24.23
N GLN A 2 -8.93 -14.83 23.43
CA GLN A 2 -9.06 -14.39 22.05
C GLN A 2 -9.45 -12.91 22.09
N GLY A 3 -8.52 -12.03 21.68
CA GLY A 3 -8.83 -10.61 21.50
C GLY A 3 -9.91 -10.50 20.44
N GLN A 4 -11.02 -9.84 20.77
CA GLN A 4 -12.01 -9.46 19.77
C GLN A 4 -11.28 -8.62 18.71
N GLU A 5 -11.24 -9.10 17.47
CA GLU A 5 -10.77 -8.31 16.33
C GLU A 5 -11.63 -7.03 16.28
N GLN A 6 -11.04 -5.90 16.61
CA GLN A 6 -11.72 -4.63 16.58
C GLN A 6 -11.77 -4.17 15.12
N GLU A 7 -12.91 -4.40 14.45
CA GLU A 7 -13.14 -3.94 13.08
C GLU A 7 -13.86 -2.59 13.10
N ARG A 8 -13.36 -1.61 12.36
CA ARG A 8 -14.00 -0.34 12.09
C ARG A 8 -14.23 -0.15 10.60
N ARG A 9 -15.46 0.23 10.22
CA ARG A 9 -15.86 0.43 8.83
C ARG A 9 -15.95 1.90 8.47
N PHE A 10 -15.63 2.23 7.22
CA PHE A 10 -15.58 3.58 6.66
C PHE A 10 -16.52 3.72 5.46
N GLY A 11 -17.06 4.96 5.31
CA GLY A 11 -18.06 5.26 4.30
C GLY A 11 -19.47 4.75 4.67
N ALA A 12 -20.49 5.30 4.05
CA ALA A 12 -21.90 4.95 4.33
C ALA A 12 -22.19 3.48 4.00
N ASP A 13 -21.51 2.92 3.00
CA ASP A 13 -21.67 1.53 2.54
C ASP A 13 -20.79 0.54 3.29
N GLY A 14 -19.83 1.02 4.10
CA GLY A 14 -18.90 0.18 4.85
C GLY A 14 -17.95 -0.65 3.97
N TRP A 15 -17.63 -0.19 2.75
CA TRP A 15 -16.80 -0.93 1.78
C TRP A 15 -15.31 -0.91 2.08
N VAL A 16 -14.90 -0.17 3.09
CA VAL A 16 -13.54 -0.16 3.60
C VAL A 16 -13.58 -0.45 5.07
N ALA A 17 -12.74 -1.35 5.55
CA ALA A 17 -12.62 -1.68 6.96
C ALA A 17 -11.17 -1.59 7.43
N VAL A 18 -10.97 -1.30 8.69
CA VAL A 18 -9.70 -1.44 9.39
C VAL A 18 -9.86 -2.48 10.49
N ARG A 19 -9.03 -3.51 10.45
CA ARG A 19 -8.91 -4.55 11.47
C ARG A 19 -7.59 -4.40 12.21
N ARG A 20 -7.59 -4.68 13.50
CA ARG A 20 -6.40 -4.59 14.34
C ARG A 20 -5.82 -5.95 14.65
N HIS A 21 -4.50 -6.06 14.46
CA HIS A 21 -3.67 -7.21 14.81
C HIS A 21 -2.47 -6.68 15.61
N ASP A 22 -2.65 -6.43 16.90
CA ASP A 22 -1.67 -5.77 17.77
C ASP A 22 -1.19 -4.43 17.17
N PHE A 23 0.08 -4.31 16.81
CA PHE A 23 0.67 -3.12 16.19
C PHE A 23 0.49 -3.04 14.67
N VAL A 24 -0.17 -4.03 14.05
CA VAL A 24 -0.49 -4.06 12.62
C VAL A 24 -1.94 -3.65 12.40
N ALA A 25 -2.18 -2.77 11.45
CA ALA A 25 -3.53 -2.50 10.96
C ALA A 25 -3.71 -3.15 9.58
N GLU A 26 -4.81 -3.83 9.38
CA GLU A 26 -5.23 -4.33 8.08
C GLU A 26 -6.29 -3.41 7.49
N LEU A 27 -5.97 -2.73 6.40
CA LEU A 27 -6.87 -1.91 5.60
C LEU A 27 -7.53 -2.81 4.54
N VAL A 28 -8.82 -3.08 4.71
CA VAL A 28 -9.54 -4.09 3.94
C VAL A 28 -10.47 -3.43 2.94
N MET A 29 -10.35 -3.81 1.68
CA MET A 29 -11.32 -3.49 0.64
C MET A 29 -12.43 -4.56 0.61
N ASP A 30 -13.69 -4.15 0.82
CA ASP A 30 -14.83 -5.04 1.01
C ASP A 30 -16.04 -4.59 0.17
N ARG A 31 -15.85 -4.54 -1.16
CA ARG A 31 -16.92 -4.28 -2.14
C ARG A 31 -17.02 -5.45 -3.14
N PRO A 32 -17.38 -6.66 -2.67
CA PRO A 32 -17.25 -7.89 -3.47
C PRO A 32 -18.11 -7.89 -4.72
N LYS A 33 -19.31 -7.29 -4.71
CA LYS A 33 -20.20 -7.22 -5.88
C LYS A 33 -19.62 -6.47 -7.08
N ALA A 34 -18.56 -5.70 -6.87
CA ALA A 34 -17.87 -4.90 -7.89
C ALA A 34 -16.38 -5.24 -8.01
N MET A 35 -15.91 -6.38 -7.47
CA MET A 35 -14.48 -6.74 -7.43
C MET A 35 -13.60 -5.60 -6.90
N ASN A 36 -14.08 -4.91 -5.87
CA ASN A 36 -13.43 -3.75 -5.27
C ASN A 36 -13.14 -2.59 -6.25
N ALA A 37 -13.95 -2.44 -7.32
CA ALA A 37 -13.84 -1.28 -8.20
C ALA A 37 -14.01 0.00 -7.38
N VAL A 38 -13.10 0.97 -7.60
CA VAL A 38 -13.01 2.22 -6.85
C VAL A 38 -14.01 3.22 -7.41
N SER A 39 -15.17 3.32 -6.76
CA SER A 39 -16.14 4.42 -6.94
C SER A 39 -15.71 5.65 -6.15
N THR A 40 -16.41 6.76 -6.32
CA THR A 40 -16.18 7.99 -5.54
C THR A 40 -16.33 7.71 -4.03
N ALA A 41 -17.41 7.02 -3.64
CA ALA A 41 -17.65 6.67 -2.22
C ALA A 41 -16.58 5.75 -1.63
N MET A 42 -16.07 4.78 -2.41
CA MET A 42 -14.98 3.92 -1.96
C MET A 42 -13.65 4.68 -1.87
N ALA A 43 -13.40 5.62 -2.77
CA ALA A 43 -12.21 6.48 -2.71
C ALA A 43 -12.23 7.36 -1.45
N ASP A 44 -13.36 7.96 -1.11
CA ASP A 44 -13.52 8.75 0.11
C ASP A 44 -13.32 7.90 1.37
N ALA A 45 -13.88 6.68 1.38
CA ALA A 45 -13.73 5.75 2.49
C ALA A 45 -12.25 5.31 2.68
N LEU A 46 -11.53 5.00 1.59
CA LEU A 46 -10.10 4.68 1.62
C LEU A 46 -9.28 5.86 2.14
N SER A 47 -9.57 7.08 1.64
CA SER A 47 -8.89 8.30 2.08
C SER A 47 -9.09 8.56 3.57
N ALA A 48 -10.33 8.43 4.08
CA ALA A 48 -10.66 8.60 5.49
C ALA A 48 -9.95 7.54 6.37
N ALA A 49 -9.95 6.28 5.96
CA ALA A 49 -9.26 5.21 6.67
C ALA A 49 -7.74 5.46 6.73
N CYS A 50 -7.13 5.86 5.61
CA CYS A 50 -5.70 6.20 5.56
C CYS A 50 -5.37 7.39 6.47
N ALA A 51 -6.21 8.43 6.51
CA ALA A 51 -6.00 9.59 7.39
C ALA A 51 -6.04 9.19 8.88
N GLU A 52 -6.97 8.32 9.26
CA GLU A 52 -7.02 7.79 10.64
C GLU A 52 -5.79 6.95 10.97
N LEU A 53 -5.40 6.03 10.09
CA LEU A 53 -4.20 5.20 10.27
C LEU A 53 -2.91 6.03 10.34
N ALA A 54 -2.81 7.10 9.57
CA ALA A 54 -1.66 8.00 9.59
C ALA A 54 -1.52 8.75 10.92
N ALA A 55 -2.65 9.09 11.54
CA ALA A 55 -2.70 9.78 12.84
C ALA A 55 -2.46 8.85 14.04
N ASP A 56 -2.68 7.54 13.87
CA ASP A 56 -2.55 6.56 14.94
C ASP A 56 -1.10 6.15 15.15
N ARG A 57 -0.51 6.58 16.27
CA ARG A 57 0.87 6.26 16.62
C ARG A 57 1.08 4.81 17.07
N SER A 58 0.03 4.11 17.48
CA SER A 58 0.11 2.69 17.86
C SER A 58 0.32 1.77 16.66
N VAL A 59 -0.04 2.23 15.43
CA VAL A 59 0.19 1.47 14.19
C VAL A 59 1.66 1.55 13.78
N ARG A 60 2.27 0.36 13.59
CA ARG A 60 3.67 0.22 13.16
C ARG A 60 3.83 -0.34 11.75
N ALA A 61 2.80 -1.00 11.22
CA ALA A 61 2.72 -1.46 9.82
C ALA A 61 1.26 -1.56 9.37
N VAL A 62 1.03 -1.45 8.06
CA VAL A 62 -0.31 -1.59 7.45
C VAL A 62 -0.28 -2.65 6.37
N VAL A 63 -1.27 -3.54 6.35
CA VAL A 63 -1.54 -4.47 5.24
C VAL A 63 -2.77 -3.99 4.50
N LEU A 64 -2.67 -3.81 3.18
CA LEU A 64 -3.81 -3.56 2.29
C LEU A 64 -4.28 -4.87 1.70
N SER A 65 -5.51 -5.27 1.97
CA SER A 65 -6.07 -6.56 1.57
C SER A 65 -7.46 -6.44 0.94
N SER A 66 -8.00 -7.57 0.48
CA SER A 66 -9.31 -7.69 -0.16
C SER A 66 -10.10 -8.85 0.46
N THR A 67 -11.43 -8.70 0.56
CA THR A 67 -12.34 -9.79 0.90
C THR A 67 -12.86 -10.55 -0.31
N HIS A 68 -12.65 -10.05 -1.53
CA HIS A 68 -13.18 -10.67 -2.74
C HIS A 68 -12.31 -11.85 -3.18
N GLU A 69 -12.89 -13.03 -3.35
CA GLU A 69 -12.18 -14.28 -3.64
C GLU A 69 -11.35 -14.28 -4.94
N ARG A 70 -11.72 -13.46 -5.93
CA ARG A 70 -11.13 -13.47 -7.28
C ARG A 70 -10.42 -12.18 -7.67
N ALA A 71 -10.37 -11.19 -6.79
CA ALA A 71 -9.78 -9.90 -7.12
C ALA A 71 -9.29 -9.16 -5.88
N PHE A 72 -8.09 -8.64 -5.95
CA PHE A 72 -7.64 -7.60 -5.06
C PHE A 72 -8.44 -6.31 -5.32
N CYS A 73 -8.36 -5.77 -6.54
CA CYS A 73 -9.12 -4.60 -6.99
C CYS A 73 -8.98 -4.47 -8.52
N VAL A 74 -10.09 -4.20 -9.22
CA VAL A 74 -10.09 -4.08 -10.69
C VAL A 74 -9.98 -2.63 -11.19
N GLY A 75 -9.66 -1.68 -10.30
CA GLY A 75 -9.44 -0.28 -10.66
C GLY A 75 -10.69 0.57 -10.60
N ALA A 76 -10.77 1.60 -11.43
CA ALA A 76 -11.88 2.55 -11.42
C ALA A 76 -13.24 1.89 -11.69
N ASP A 77 -14.29 2.35 -11.02
CA ASP A 77 -15.66 1.91 -11.31
C ASP A 77 -16.15 2.52 -12.62
N LEU A 78 -15.97 1.75 -13.71
CA LEU A 78 -16.39 2.18 -15.05
C LEU A 78 -17.92 2.25 -15.18
N LYS A 79 -18.68 1.53 -14.33
CA LYS A 79 -20.16 1.63 -14.34
C LYS A 79 -20.59 2.98 -13.77
N GLU A 80 -19.97 3.44 -12.68
CA GLU A 80 -20.19 4.78 -12.16
C GLU A 80 -19.80 5.84 -13.21
N ARG A 81 -18.60 5.71 -13.79
CA ARG A 81 -18.09 6.68 -14.79
C ARG A 81 -18.90 6.74 -16.07
N ASN A 82 -19.55 5.67 -16.47
CA ASN A 82 -20.40 5.66 -17.67
C ASN A 82 -21.59 6.64 -17.58
N SER A 83 -21.99 7.02 -16.36
CA SER A 83 -23.04 8.02 -16.13
C SER A 83 -22.52 9.45 -15.98
N PHE A 84 -21.20 9.66 -15.99
CA PHE A 84 -20.57 10.95 -15.72
C PHE A 84 -20.58 11.85 -16.95
N THR A 85 -20.83 13.13 -16.71
CA THR A 85 -20.41 14.19 -17.62
C THR A 85 -18.91 14.47 -17.45
N ASP A 86 -18.31 15.24 -18.36
CA ASP A 86 -16.91 15.68 -18.22
C ASP A 86 -16.69 16.44 -16.90
N ALA A 87 -17.67 17.25 -16.48
CA ALA A 87 -17.63 17.96 -15.21
C ALA A 87 -17.67 17.01 -14.00
N ASP A 88 -18.44 15.93 -14.08
CA ASP A 88 -18.47 14.89 -13.02
C ASP A 88 -17.12 14.18 -12.90
N LEU A 89 -16.53 13.83 -14.05
CA LEU A 89 -15.22 13.21 -14.10
C LEU A 89 -14.14 14.10 -13.45
N MET A 90 -14.17 15.39 -13.74
CA MET A 90 -13.25 16.36 -13.14
C MET A 90 -13.51 16.56 -11.64
N ARG A 91 -14.77 16.50 -11.19
CA ARG A 91 -15.11 16.52 -9.76
C ARG A 91 -14.65 15.28 -9.01
N GLN A 92 -14.73 14.10 -9.64
CA GLN A 92 -14.27 12.84 -9.04
C GLN A 92 -12.74 12.81 -8.87
N ARG A 93 -11.99 13.46 -9.74
CA ARG A 93 -10.52 13.35 -9.80
C ARG A 93 -9.81 13.62 -8.47
N PRO A 94 -10.12 14.67 -7.69
CA PRO A 94 -9.55 14.88 -6.37
C PRO A 94 -9.79 13.73 -5.38
N HIS A 95 -11.00 13.17 -5.36
CA HIS A 95 -11.38 12.05 -4.48
C HIS A 95 -10.55 10.79 -4.76
N THR A 96 -10.52 10.38 -6.03
CA THR A 96 -9.73 9.21 -6.40
C THR A 96 -8.23 9.44 -6.15
N ARG A 97 -7.71 10.62 -6.47
CA ARG A 97 -6.31 10.96 -6.20
C ARG A 97 -6.00 10.88 -4.71
N ALA A 98 -6.86 11.41 -3.84
CA ALA A 98 -6.68 11.37 -2.40
C ALA A 98 -6.60 9.93 -1.85
N ALA A 99 -7.38 8.99 -2.40
CA ALA A 99 -7.30 7.59 -2.01
C ALA A 99 -5.93 6.96 -2.32
N TYR A 100 -5.40 7.17 -3.52
CA TYR A 100 -4.09 6.63 -3.92
C TYR A 100 -2.95 7.28 -3.13
N THR A 101 -2.95 8.62 -3.01
CA THR A 101 -1.95 9.33 -2.24
C THR A 101 -2.06 9.01 -0.74
N GLY A 102 -3.26 8.77 -0.23
CA GLY A 102 -3.46 8.36 1.17
C GLY A 102 -2.73 7.06 1.51
N VAL A 103 -2.80 6.04 0.63
CA VAL A 103 -2.04 4.79 0.81
C VAL A 103 -0.53 5.04 0.68
N LEU A 104 -0.12 5.80 -0.34
CA LEU A 104 1.28 6.11 -0.61
C LEU A 104 1.95 6.86 0.55
N GLU A 105 1.24 7.78 1.18
CA GLU A 105 1.73 8.68 2.22
C GLU A 105 1.57 8.14 3.65
N LEU A 106 1.04 6.92 3.83
CA LEU A 106 1.03 6.28 5.16
C LEU A 106 2.45 6.30 5.75
N PRO A 107 2.61 6.83 6.97
CA PRO A 107 3.94 7.07 7.53
C PRO A 107 4.66 5.79 8.00
N VAL A 108 3.97 4.66 8.03
CA VAL A 108 4.49 3.34 8.43
C VAL A 108 4.65 2.42 7.22
N PRO A 109 5.48 1.37 7.29
CA PRO A 109 5.58 0.37 6.24
C PRO A 109 4.23 -0.20 5.82
N THR A 110 4.03 -0.33 4.51
CA THR A 110 2.79 -0.81 3.91
C THR A 110 3.03 -2.03 3.02
N ILE A 111 2.16 -3.03 3.10
CA ILE A 111 2.25 -4.28 2.34
C ILE A 111 0.91 -4.52 1.65
N ALA A 112 0.91 -4.70 0.32
CA ALA A 112 -0.27 -5.18 -0.40
C ALA A 112 -0.30 -6.71 -0.39
N ALA A 113 -1.43 -7.29 0.02
CA ALA A 113 -1.74 -8.72 -0.10
C ALA A 113 -2.61 -8.92 -1.34
N VAL A 114 -2.03 -9.47 -2.40
CA VAL A 114 -2.62 -9.48 -3.74
C VAL A 114 -2.93 -10.90 -4.19
N HIS A 115 -4.20 -11.14 -4.50
CA HIS A 115 -4.66 -12.34 -5.19
C HIS A 115 -5.62 -11.98 -6.31
N GLY A 116 -5.81 -12.88 -7.28
CA GLY A 116 -6.68 -12.64 -8.41
C GLY A 116 -6.33 -11.34 -9.14
N PHE A 117 -7.31 -10.59 -9.58
CA PHE A 117 -7.09 -9.40 -10.40
C PHE A 117 -6.69 -8.17 -9.58
N ALA A 118 -5.51 -7.60 -9.88
CA ALA A 118 -5.09 -6.27 -9.48
C ALA A 118 -4.82 -5.46 -10.76
N LEU A 119 -5.82 -4.76 -11.27
CA LEU A 119 -5.78 -4.11 -12.59
C LEU A 119 -6.03 -2.61 -12.49
N GLY A 120 -5.36 -1.85 -13.34
CA GLY A 120 -5.50 -0.40 -13.41
C GLY A 120 -5.28 0.23 -12.04
N GLY A 121 -6.21 1.07 -11.59
CA GLY A 121 -6.15 1.66 -10.26
C GLY A 121 -5.99 0.66 -9.12
N GLY A 122 -6.44 -0.60 -9.29
CA GLY A 122 -6.19 -1.65 -8.30
C GLY A 122 -4.71 -2.02 -8.19
N PHE A 123 -4.01 -2.11 -9.31
CA PHE A 123 -2.56 -2.30 -9.28
C PHE A 123 -1.83 -1.04 -8.83
N GLU A 124 -2.36 0.16 -9.15
CA GLU A 124 -1.81 1.42 -8.63
C GLU A 124 -1.88 1.51 -7.09
N LEU A 125 -2.95 0.99 -6.45
CA LEU A 125 -3.03 0.84 -4.99
C LEU A 125 -1.96 -0.11 -4.44
N ALA A 126 -1.73 -1.24 -5.10
CA ALA A 126 -0.65 -2.16 -4.72
C ALA A 126 0.74 -1.51 -4.90
N LEU A 127 0.98 -0.80 -6.01
CA LEU A 127 2.22 -0.06 -6.27
C LEU A 127 2.45 1.09 -5.28
N ALA A 128 1.39 1.65 -4.68
CA ALA A 128 1.49 2.67 -3.64
C ALA A 128 2.00 2.10 -2.31
N CYS A 129 1.87 0.80 -2.09
CA CYS A 129 2.48 0.12 -0.95
C CYS A 129 4.00 -0.01 -1.10
N ASP A 130 4.71 -0.24 0.01
CA ASP A 130 6.17 -0.42 -0.02
C ASP A 130 6.55 -1.81 -0.53
N LEU A 131 5.74 -2.83 -0.19
CA LEU A 131 5.94 -4.23 -0.59
C LEU A 131 4.64 -4.82 -1.14
N ILE A 132 4.79 -5.79 -2.04
CA ILE A 132 3.68 -6.57 -2.62
C ILE A 132 3.95 -8.06 -2.38
N VAL A 133 3.07 -8.68 -1.62
CA VAL A 133 2.98 -10.14 -1.47
C VAL A 133 1.83 -10.61 -2.35
N ALA A 134 2.08 -11.55 -3.24
CA ALA A 134 1.04 -12.07 -4.13
C ALA A 134 1.01 -13.60 -4.09
N ASP A 135 -0.18 -14.17 -4.27
CA ASP A 135 -0.32 -15.60 -4.50
C ASP A 135 -0.25 -15.96 -6.01
N GLY A 136 -0.24 -17.25 -6.33
CA GLY A 136 -0.13 -17.73 -7.71
C GLY A 136 -1.32 -17.37 -8.60
N THR A 137 -2.46 -16.97 -8.03
CA THR A 137 -3.66 -16.56 -8.79
C THR A 137 -3.60 -15.11 -9.25
N ALA A 138 -2.65 -14.31 -8.73
CA ALA A 138 -2.59 -12.89 -9.01
C ALA A 138 -2.28 -12.59 -10.48
N VAL A 139 -3.01 -11.62 -11.02
CA VAL A 139 -2.81 -11.05 -12.35
C VAL A 139 -2.78 -9.54 -12.23
N VAL A 140 -1.63 -8.95 -12.51
CA VAL A 140 -1.42 -7.50 -12.36
C VAL A 140 -1.31 -6.81 -13.72
N GLY A 141 -1.60 -5.51 -13.78
CA GLY A 141 -1.42 -4.72 -15.00
C GLY A 141 -2.04 -3.34 -14.96
N LEU A 142 -1.61 -2.49 -15.91
CA LEU A 142 -2.11 -1.13 -16.09
C LEU A 142 -2.73 -0.99 -17.49
N PRO A 143 -3.98 -1.50 -17.70
CA PRO A 143 -4.58 -1.59 -19.03
C PRO A 143 -5.29 -0.30 -19.47
N GLU A 144 -5.11 0.82 -18.82
CA GLU A 144 -5.87 2.06 -19.01
C GLU A 144 -5.83 2.60 -20.44
N VAL A 145 -4.71 2.42 -21.15
CA VAL A 145 -4.58 2.91 -22.53
C VAL A 145 -5.52 2.15 -23.49
N SER A 146 -5.91 0.92 -23.15
CA SER A 146 -6.89 0.15 -23.96
C SER A 146 -8.32 0.70 -23.86
N VAL A 147 -8.59 1.59 -22.91
CA VAL A 147 -9.87 2.26 -22.74
C VAL A 147 -9.77 3.79 -22.91
N GLY A 148 -8.70 4.27 -23.54
CA GLY A 148 -8.54 5.67 -23.94
C GLY A 148 -8.09 6.63 -22.84
N VAL A 149 -7.57 6.13 -21.71
CA VAL A 149 -7.02 6.94 -20.63
C VAL A 149 -5.62 6.44 -20.23
N ILE A 150 -5.00 7.09 -19.26
CA ILE A 150 -3.71 6.66 -18.71
C ILE A 150 -3.86 6.23 -17.25
N PRO A 151 -2.91 5.44 -16.70
CA PRO A 151 -2.82 5.21 -15.26
C PRO A 151 -2.74 6.55 -14.52
N GLY A 152 -3.67 6.79 -13.62
CA GLY A 152 -3.84 8.10 -12.99
C GLY A 152 -3.72 8.11 -11.47
N GLY A 153 -3.57 6.96 -10.83
CA GLY A 153 -3.36 6.80 -9.39
C GLY A 153 -1.90 6.75 -8.97
N GLY A 154 -0.97 6.96 -9.91
CA GLY A 154 0.48 6.91 -9.67
C GLY A 154 1.23 5.90 -10.54
N GLY A 155 0.54 5.07 -11.31
CA GLY A 155 1.14 3.97 -12.07
C GLY A 155 2.25 4.41 -13.02
N THR A 156 2.07 5.53 -13.74
CA THR A 156 3.10 6.08 -14.63
C THR A 156 4.38 6.54 -13.90
N GLN A 157 4.31 6.72 -12.58
CA GLN A 157 5.44 7.14 -11.75
C GLN A 157 6.00 6.00 -10.90
N LEU A 158 5.14 5.19 -10.30
CA LEU A 158 5.55 4.12 -9.39
C LEU A 158 6.08 2.90 -10.14
N LEU A 159 5.44 2.53 -11.26
CA LEU A 159 5.87 1.37 -12.03
C LEU A 159 7.32 1.50 -12.57
N PRO A 160 7.71 2.61 -13.26
CA PRO A 160 9.08 2.73 -13.75
C PRO A 160 10.13 2.81 -12.62
N ARG A 161 9.75 3.29 -11.46
CA ARG A 161 10.62 3.27 -10.27
C ARG A 161 10.85 1.86 -9.73
N ARG A 162 9.93 0.94 -10.01
CA ARG A 162 10.00 -0.44 -9.55
C ARG A 162 10.73 -1.35 -10.55
N VAL A 163 10.44 -1.24 -11.84
CA VAL A 163 10.95 -2.17 -12.86
C VAL A 163 11.81 -1.51 -13.94
N GLY A 164 12.06 -0.23 -13.82
CA GLY A 164 12.78 0.56 -14.83
C GLY A 164 11.87 1.05 -15.96
N ALA A 165 12.34 2.11 -16.65
CA ALA A 165 11.53 2.84 -17.62
C ALA A 165 11.09 1.98 -18.82
N ALA A 166 11.97 1.14 -19.36
CA ALA A 166 11.69 0.36 -20.58
C ALA A 166 10.60 -0.71 -20.32
N ARG A 167 10.70 -1.45 -19.21
CA ARG A 167 9.68 -2.45 -18.85
C ARG A 167 8.34 -1.78 -18.52
N ALA A 168 8.37 -0.66 -17.79
CA ALA A 168 7.16 0.08 -17.50
C ALA A 168 6.47 0.58 -18.78
N ALA A 169 7.24 1.10 -19.74
CA ALA A 169 6.72 1.54 -21.05
C ALA A 169 6.06 0.38 -21.81
N GLU A 170 6.73 -0.77 -21.90
CA GLU A 170 6.18 -1.96 -22.53
C GLU A 170 4.86 -2.37 -21.89
N LEU A 171 4.79 -2.49 -20.56
CA LEU A 171 3.60 -2.91 -19.83
C LEU A 171 2.43 -1.93 -20.01
N VAL A 172 2.69 -0.62 -19.93
CA VAL A 172 1.65 0.41 -20.07
C VAL A 172 1.17 0.51 -21.52
N PHE A 173 2.09 0.52 -22.51
CA PHE A 173 1.71 0.74 -23.91
C PHE A 173 1.00 -0.45 -24.53
N THR A 174 1.37 -1.67 -24.11
CA THR A 174 0.69 -2.89 -24.56
C THR A 174 -0.60 -3.19 -23.80
N ALA A 175 -0.81 -2.53 -22.64
CA ALA A 175 -1.94 -2.79 -21.74
C ALA A 175 -2.05 -4.28 -21.32
N ARG A 176 -0.96 -5.05 -21.44
CA ARG A 176 -0.99 -6.47 -21.13
C ARG A 176 -1.12 -6.75 -19.64
N ARG A 177 -1.70 -7.87 -19.34
CA ARG A 177 -1.81 -8.41 -17.99
C ARG A 177 -0.66 -9.38 -17.74
N VAL A 178 -0.11 -9.33 -16.54
CA VAL A 178 1.06 -10.12 -16.13
C VAL A 178 0.63 -11.10 -15.04
N PRO A 179 0.74 -12.43 -15.27
CA PRO A 179 0.45 -13.42 -14.23
C PRO A 179 1.54 -13.41 -13.14
N ALA A 180 1.19 -13.89 -11.95
CA ALA A 180 2.02 -13.79 -10.75
C ALA A 180 3.46 -14.32 -10.91
N PRO A 181 3.73 -15.47 -11.55
CA PRO A 181 5.11 -15.94 -11.74
C PRO A 181 5.96 -14.95 -12.53
N GLU A 182 5.46 -14.47 -13.66
CA GLU A 182 6.15 -13.47 -14.48
C GLU A 182 6.28 -12.14 -13.73
N ALA A 183 5.24 -11.75 -12.96
CA ALA A 183 5.28 -10.54 -12.17
C ALA A 183 6.39 -10.56 -11.11
N ALA A 184 6.65 -11.72 -10.50
CA ALA A 184 7.76 -11.91 -9.57
C ALA A 184 9.12 -11.83 -10.29
N GLU A 185 9.27 -12.47 -11.44
CA GLU A 185 10.50 -12.40 -12.25
C GLU A 185 10.82 -10.98 -12.73
N LEU A 186 9.79 -10.20 -13.06
CA LEU A 186 9.95 -8.81 -13.48
C LEU A 186 10.18 -7.83 -12.30
N GLY A 187 10.00 -8.27 -11.06
CA GLY A 187 10.08 -7.42 -9.88
C GLY A 187 8.82 -6.58 -9.63
N LEU A 188 7.70 -6.93 -10.24
CA LEU A 188 6.39 -6.32 -9.95
C LEU A 188 5.82 -6.78 -8.61
N VAL A 189 6.19 -7.98 -8.18
CA VAL A 189 5.82 -8.62 -6.91
C VAL A 189 7.10 -8.95 -6.14
N ASP A 190 7.12 -8.66 -4.83
CA ASP A 190 8.31 -8.87 -3.99
C ASP A 190 8.36 -10.29 -3.40
N ARG A 191 7.19 -10.88 -3.14
CA ARG A 191 7.05 -12.26 -2.67
C ARG A 191 5.91 -12.94 -3.38
N LEU A 192 6.20 -14.07 -4.01
CA LEU A 192 5.21 -15.00 -4.54
C LEU A 192 5.01 -16.13 -3.53
N VAL A 193 3.75 -16.36 -3.14
CA VAL A 193 3.37 -17.39 -2.15
C VAL A 193 2.38 -18.37 -2.74
N THR A 194 2.08 -19.44 -2.00
CA THR A 194 1.06 -20.43 -2.37
C THR A 194 -0.33 -19.76 -2.41
N ASP A 195 -1.18 -20.26 -3.30
CA ASP A 195 -2.55 -19.76 -3.48
C ASP A 195 -3.32 -19.66 -2.17
N GLY A 196 -3.94 -18.52 -1.94
CA GLY A 196 -4.69 -18.19 -0.73
C GLY A 196 -3.84 -17.86 0.50
N GLN A 197 -2.50 -17.74 0.37
CA GLN A 197 -1.62 -17.40 1.49
C GLN A 197 -1.12 -15.94 1.47
N ASP A 198 -1.50 -15.15 0.46
CA ASP A 198 -1.11 -13.74 0.30
C ASP A 198 -1.38 -12.90 1.55
N ARG A 199 -2.60 -12.99 2.10
CA ARG A 199 -3.00 -12.25 3.30
C ARG A 199 -2.24 -12.71 4.55
N ALA A 200 -2.12 -14.01 4.76
CA ALA A 200 -1.45 -14.56 5.92
C ALA A 200 0.04 -14.19 5.95
N GLU A 201 0.74 -14.36 4.82
CA GLU A 201 2.15 -13.99 4.68
C GLU A 201 2.36 -12.48 4.82
N ALA A 202 1.46 -11.64 4.26
CA ALA A 202 1.55 -10.20 4.41
C ALA A 202 1.39 -9.76 5.87
N LEU A 203 0.46 -10.35 6.61
CA LEU A 203 0.27 -10.08 8.04
C LEU A 203 1.47 -10.57 8.87
N GLU A 204 2.03 -11.73 8.57
CA GLU A 204 3.24 -12.24 9.23
C GLU A 204 4.44 -11.32 8.97
N LEU A 205 4.63 -10.88 7.72
CA LEU A 205 5.68 -9.92 7.37
C LEU A 205 5.48 -8.59 8.08
N ALA A 206 4.25 -8.08 8.14
CA ALA A 206 3.92 -6.85 8.86
C ALA A 206 4.18 -6.99 10.36
N ALA A 207 3.80 -8.11 10.98
CA ALA A 207 4.07 -8.38 12.38
C ALA A 207 5.57 -8.44 12.67
N ARG A 208 6.37 -9.05 11.80
CA ARG A 208 7.83 -9.06 11.90
C ARG A 208 8.44 -7.66 11.79
N ILE A 209 7.95 -6.84 10.86
CA ILE A 209 8.36 -5.44 10.72
C ILE A 209 8.01 -4.65 11.99
N ALA A 210 6.79 -4.82 12.51
CA ALA A 210 6.27 -4.09 13.67
C ALA A 210 6.99 -4.38 15.00
N ARG A 211 7.86 -5.39 15.06
CA ARG A 211 8.77 -5.63 16.20
C ARG A 211 9.90 -4.61 16.29
N ASN A 212 10.17 -3.87 15.22
CA ASN A 212 11.22 -2.86 15.21
C ASN A 212 10.69 -1.51 15.75
N SER A 213 11.64 -0.61 16.04
CA SER A 213 11.34 0.74 16.52
C SER A 213 10.34 1.46 15.61
N PRO A 214 9.17 1.90 16.12
CA PRO A 214 8.20 2.65 15.34
C PRO A 214 8.74 3.99 14.85
N VAL A 215 9.58 4.66 15.64
CA VAL A 215 10.26 5.91 15.24
C VAL A 215 11.25 5.64 14.11
N GLY A 216 12.06 4.58 14.26
CA GLY A 216 13.02 4.15 13.24
C GLY A 216 12.35 3.76 11.93
N LEU A 217 11.25 2.98 11.98
CA LEU A 217 10.50 2.56 10.78
C LEU A 217 9.95 3.76 9.99
N ARG A 218 9.34 4.74 10.70
CA ARG A 218 8.80 5.96 10.06
C ARG A 218 9.91 6.79 9.42
N ALA A 219 11.04 6.96 10.09
CA ALA A 219 12.19 7.71 9.57
C ALA A 219 12.82 7.00 8.35
N ALA A 220 13.01 5.68 8.43
CA ALA A 220 13.56 4.90 7.33
C ALA A 220 12.65 4.93 6.10
N LYS A 221 11.33 4.74 6.27
CA LYS A 221 10.37 4.86 5.15
C LYS A 221 10.44 6.26 4.51
N ARG A 222 10.46 7.31 5.33
CA ARG A 222 10.58 8.69 4.84
C ARG A 222 11.86 8.89 4.03
N ALA A 223 13.01 8.43 4.54
CA ALA A 223 14.28 8.55 3.82
C ALA A 223 14.26 7.80 2.48
N LEU A 224 13.78 6.56 2.47
CA LEU A 224 13.65 5.75 1.25
C LEU A 224 12.73 6.42 0.21
N ARG A 225 11.56 6.92 0.65
CA ARG A 225 10.58 7.52 -0.26
C ARG A 225 11.03 8.87 -0.81
N LEU A 226 11.55 9.76 0.03
CA LEU A 226 11.96 11.10 -0.38
C LEU A 226 13.31 11.10 -1.11
N GLY A 227 14.22 10.20 -0.75
CA GLY A 227 15.53 10.08 -1.40
C GLY A 227 15.45 9.41 -2.78
N HIS A 228 14.42 8.59 -3.03
CA HIS A 228 14.28 7.86 -4.29
C HIS A 228 14.07 8.81 -5.47
N GLY A 229 14.96 8.72 -6.46
CA GLY A 229 14.93 9.56 -7.67
C GLY A 229 15.68 10.88 -7.56
N LEU A 230 16.25 11.20 -6.40
CA LEU A 230 17.23 12.27 -6.25
C LEU A 230 18.62 11.80 -6.73
N ASP A 231 19.52 12.75 -7.02
CA ASP A 231 20.92 12.39 -7.10
C ASP A 231 21.43 11.91 -5.72
N LEU A 232 22.48 11.09 -5.74
CA LEU A 232 22.97 10.43 -4.51
C LEU A 232 23.27 11.42 -3.39
N ARG A 233 23.86 12.58 -3.71
CA ARG A 233 24.24 13.58 -2.70
C ARG A 233 23.01 14.18 -2.02
N ALA A 234 22.01 14.57 -2.81
CA ALA A 234 20.73 15.05 -2.28
C ALA A 234 20.00 13.97 -1.47
N GLY A 235 20.04 12.71 -1.93
CA GLY A 235 19.48 11.57 -1.19
C GLY A 235 20.15 11.36 0.17
N LEU A 236 21.48 11.49 0.26
CA LEU A 236 22.21 11.40 1.53
C LEU A 236 21.87 12.54 2.51
N GLU A 237 21.56 13.74 2.03
CA GLU A 237 21.07 14.83 2.89
C GLU A 237 19.67 14.51 3.47
N VAL A 238 18.80 13.89 2.67
CA VAL A 238 17.49 13.40 3.16
C VAL A 238 17.70 12.33 4.24
N GLU A 239 18.62 11.40 4.01
CA GLU A 239 18.95 10.33 4.98
C GLU A 239 19.50 10.91 6.28
N ASP A 240 20.46 11.84 6.21
CA ASP A 240 21.04 12.48 7.40
C ASP A 240 19.98 13.23 8.21
N GLY A 241 19.07 13.95 7.53
CA GLY A 241 17.93 14.60 8.18
C GLY A 241 17.00 13.60 8.89
N ALA A 242 16.73 12.47 8.27
CA ALA A 242 15.92 11.41 8.86
C ALA A 242 16.66 10.76 10.05
N TRP A 243 17.95 10.47 9.92
CA TRP A 243 18.77 9.92 11.00
C TRP A 243 18.82 10.86 12.22
N ARG A 244 19.04 12.16 12.01
CA ARG A 244 19.04 13.16 13.09
C ARG A 244 17.70 13.21 13.83
N SER A 245 16.58 13.00 13.14
CA SER A 245 15.26 13.01 13.75
C SER A 245 15.04 11.86 14.75
N VAL A 246 15.81 10.78 14.67
CA VAL A 246 15.71 9.61 15.55
C VAL A 246 16.89 9.47 16.51
N ALA A 247 17.97 10.22 16.30
CA ALA A 247 19.23 10.09 17.05
C ALA A 247 19.08 10.30 18.56
N PHE A 248 18.08 11.07 18.98
CA PHE A 248 17.82 11.40 20.39
C PHE A 248 16.45 10.85 20.87
N SER A 249 15.85 9.90 20.14
CA SER A 249 14.57 9.28 20.50
C SER A 249 14.71 8.33 21.69
N GLY A 250 13.61 8.13 22.42
CA GLY A 250 13.48 7.09 23.44
C GLY A 250 13.72 5.71 22.86
N ASP A 251 13.22 5.46 21.63
CA ASP A 251 13.45 4.19 20.92
C ASP A 251 14.94 3.90 20.72
N ARG A 252 15.74 4.90 20.34
CA ARG A 252 17.20 4.70 20.20
C ARG A 252 17.85 4.38 21.54
N ALA A 253 17.46 5.04 22.62
CA ALA A 253 18.00 4.77 23.96
C ALA A 253 17.63 3.35 24.40
N GLU A 254 16.37 2.95 24.24
CA GLU A 254 15.87 1.60 24.53
C GLU A 254 16.57 0.53 23.69
N GLY A 255 16.71 0.74 22.37
CA GLY A 255 17.35 -0.23 21.49
C GLY A 255 18.81 -0.50 21.87
N VAL A 256 19.57 0.52 22.29
CA VAL A 256 20.94 0.37 22.77
C VAL A 256 20.98 -0.37 24.11
N ALA A 257 20.07 -0.05 25.04
CA ALA A 257 19.98 -0.72 26.34
C ALA A 257 19.63 -2.20 26.16
N ALA A 258 18.57 -2.51 25.43
CA ALA A 258 18.11 -3.88 25.17
C ALA A 258 19.20 -4.75 24.51
N PHE A 259 19.93 -4.18 23.52
CA PHE A 259 21.04 -4.88 22.87
C PHE A 259 22.14 -5.26 23.86
N ASN A 260 22.57 -4.33 24.75
CA ASN A 260 23.62 -4.58 25.75
C ASN A 260 23.16 -5.58 26.83
N GLU A 261 21.87 -5.53 27.18
CA GLU A 261 21.24 -6.40 28.16
C GLU A 261 20.81 -7.76 27.58
N LYS A 262 20.92 -7.97 26.27
CA LYS A 262 20.52 -9.19 25.56
C LYS A 262 19.05 -9.55 25.77
N ARG A 263 18.16 -8.58 25.77
CA ARG A 263 16.71 -8.73 25.86
C ARG A 263 16.02 -8.14 24.63
N ASP A 264 14.76 -8.50 24.45
CA ASP A 264 13.91 -7.82 23.46
C ASP A 264 13.64 -6.38 23.91
N PRO A 265 13.61 -5.42 22.96
CA PRO A 265 13.32 -4.04 23.27
C PRO A 265 11.82 -3.80 23.53
N ASP A 266 11.52 -2.89 24.44
CA ASP A 266 10.17 -2.39 24.68
C ASP A 266 10.10 -0.94 24.20
N TRP A 267 9.65 -0.77 22.96
CA TRP A 267 9.72 0.51 22.24
C TRP A 267 8.74 1.54 22.80
N PRO A 268 9.21 2.68 23.36
CA PRO A 268 8.33 3.77 23.80
C PRO A 268 7.59 4.47 22.64
N GLY A 269 8.15 4.46 21.43
CA GLY A 269 7.51 5.07 20.26
C GLY A 269 7.67 6.59 20.16
N GLU A 270 8.65 7.17 20.85
CA GLU A 270 8.90 8.61 20.94
C GLU A 270 10.39 8.98 20.91
#